data_8a3910e40e9b0c86044f304b47b53897
#
_entry.id   8a3910e40e9b0c86044f304b47b53897
#
_cell.length_a   1.000
_cell.length_b   1.000
_cell.length_c   1.000
_cell.angle_alpha   90.00
_cell.angle_beta   90.00
_cell.angle_gamma   90.00
#
_symmetry.space_group_name_H-M   'P 1'
#
loop_
_entity.id
_entity.type
_entity.pdbx_description
1 polymer ?
#
loop_
_entity_poly.entity_id
_entity_poly.type
_entity_poly.pdbx_seq_one_letter_code
_entity_poly.pdbx_strand_id
1 'polypeptide(L)'
;MKILVTGAAGRLGRASRRALRQAGHQLRIADLPTSALEPAEGEVALAGNLCEPSVMDQALEGIEVVVHWAASLNVPDFNLVLENNHRMVCELYEGARRHGVRRIVYASSNHAFGLYEPGTRLRLDAPYRADTFYGLSKVWGEELGRMYWTKHGIESVALRIGTFMDLPPRNVRELS
;
A
#
# COMPACT_ATOMS: atom_id res chain seq x y z
N MET A 1 16.00 9.77 3.23
CA MET A 1 15.42 9.22 1.97
C MET A 1 14.21 10.05 1.60
N LYS A 2 13.91 10.13 0.30
CA LYS A 2 12.64 10.68 -0.20
C LYS A 2 11.64 9.54 -0.37
N ILE A 3 10.54 9.61 0.36
CA ILE A 3 9.55 8.53 0.43
C ILE A 3 8.20 9.05 -0.07
N LEU A 4 7.58 8.31 -1.00
CA LEU A 4 6.17 8.51 -1.36
C LEU A 4 5.30 7.68 -0.42
N VAL A 5 4.29 8.30 0.18
CA VAL A 5 3.22 7.63 0.92
C VAL A 5 1.92 7.81 0.17
N THR A 6 1.35 6.75 -0.37
CA THR A 6 0.04 6.77 -1.03
C THR A 6 -1.06 6.37 -0.06
N GLY A 7 -2.31 6.78 -0.29
CA GLY A 7 -3.39 6.59 0.69
C GLY A 7 -3.08 7.35 2.00
N ALA A 8 -2.42 8.49 1.86
CA ALA A 8 -1.81 9.22 2.96
C ALA A 8 -2.81 9.85 3.93
N ALA A 9 -4.06 10.08 3.51
CA ALA A 9 -5.16 10.54 4.35
C ALA A 9 -5.85 9.40 5.12
N GLY A 10 -5.58 8.13 4.74
CA GLY A 10 -6.11 6.96 5.43
C GLY A 10 -5.49 6.74 6.82
N ARG A 11 -6.02 5.78 7.59
CA ARG A 11 -5.52 5.45 8.94
C ARG A 11 -4.04 5.05 8.93
N LEU A 12 -3.67 4.07 8.09
CA LEU A 12 -2.28 3.62 7.94
C LEU A 12 -1.38 4.75 7.42
N GLY A 13 -1.89 5.56 6.47
CA GLY A 13 -1.19 6.72 5.94
C GLY A 13 -0.82 7.70 7.04
N ARG A 14 -1.77 8.18 7.81
CA ARG A 14 -1.53 9.12 8.92
C ARG A 14 -0.54 8.58 9.96
N ALA A 15 -0.70 7.31 10.35
CA ALA A 15 0.19 6.68 11.33
C ALA A 15 1.62 6.57 10.81
N SER A 16 1.80 6.07 9.57
CA SER A 16 3.13 5.89 8.99
C SER A 16 3.83 7.22 8.67
N ARG A 17 3.11 8.24 8.18
CA ARG A 17 3.67 9.58 7.92
C ARG A 17 4.34 10.15 9.17
N ARG A 18 3.65 10.08 10.32
CA ARG A 18 4.20 10.56 11.60
C ARG A 18 5.52 9.85 11.93
N ALA A 19 5.54 8.51 11.87
CA ALA A 19 6.73 7.72 12.20
C ALA A 19 7.89 7.99 11.23
N LEU A 20 7.61 8.09 9.92
CA LEU A 20 8.63 8.34 8.90
C LEU A 20 9.25 9.74 9.03
N ARG A 21 8.46 10.76 9.35
CA ARG A 21 9.00 12.10 9.63
C ARG A 21 9.89 12.13 10.87
N GLN A 22 9.46 11.47 11.95
CA GLN A 22 10.26 11.35 13.17
C GLN A 22 11.59 10.64 12.93
N ALA A 23 11.65 9.73 11.94
CA ALA A 23 12.86 9.08 11.47
C ALA A 23 13.71 9.96 10.51
N GLY A 24 13.34 11.20 10.27
CA GLY A 24 14.09 12.16 9.46
C GLY A 24 13.95 11.96 7.93
N HIS A 25 12.86 11.35 7.46
CA HIS A 25 12.62 11.19 6.04
C HIS A 25 11.84 12.39 5.45
N GLN A 26 12.13 12.73 4.19
CA GLN A 26 11.35 13.68 3.40
C GLN A 26 10.19 12.93 2.76
N LEU A 27 8.98 13.44 2.90
CA LEU A 27 7.80 12.76 2.42
C LEU A 27 7.12 13.52 1.28
N ARG A 28 6.81 12.78 0.20
CA ARG A 28 5.71 13.12 -0.68
C ARG A 28 4.51 12.29 -0.27
N ILE A 29 3.36 12.94 -0.08
CA ILE A 29 2.14 12.28 0.35
C ILE A 29 1.09 12.42 -0.75
N ALA A 30 0.44 11.31 -1.12
CA ALA A 30 -0.53 11.30 -2.21
C ALA A 30 -1.85 10.66 -1.79
N ASP A 31 -2.95 11.28 -2.19
CA ASP A 31 -4.31 10.75 -2.02
C ASP A 31 -5.25 11.38 -3.05
N LEU A 32 -6.49 10.88 -3.12
CA LEU A 32 -7.52 11.43 -4.00
C LEU A 32 -7.82 12.89 -3.66
N PRO A 33 -8.21 13.73 -4.64
CA PRO A 33 -8.58 15.13 -4.39
C PRO A 33 -9.75 15.30 -3.40
N THR A 34 -10.59 14.28 -3.26
CA THR A 34 -11.72 14.24 -2.32
C THR A 34 -11.30 13.91 -0.89
N SER A 35 -10.04 13.49 -0.69
CA SER A 35 -9.51 13.21 0.64
C SER A 35 -9.09 14.48 1.36
N ALA A 36 -9.30 14.55 2.67
CA ALA A 36 -8.76 15.64 3.49
C ALA A 36 -7.25 15.44 3.71
N LEU A 37 -6.46 15.69 2.67
CA LEU A 37 -5.01 15.54 2.71
C LEU A 37 -4.35 16.84 3.16
N GLU A 38 -4.07 16.94 4.45
CA GLU A 38 -3.36 18.08 5.05
C GLU A 38 -1.88 17.72 5.23
N PRO A 39 -0.95 18.42 4.53
CA PRO A 39 0.47 18.19 4.73
C PRO A 39 0.93 18.81 6.05
N ALA A 40 1.79 18.09 6.75
CA ALA A 40 2.52 18.62 7.89
C ALA A 40 3.87 19.20 7.43
N GLU A 41 4.61 19.84 8.34
CA GLU A 41 5.94 20.34 8.06
C GLU A 41 6.86 19.21 7.52
N GLY A 42 7.57 19.48 6.43
CA GLY A 42 8.44 18.51 5.75
C GLY A 42 7.72 17.54 4.82
N GLU A 43 6.43 17.74 4.56
CA GLU A 43 5.66 16.95 3.59
C GLU A 43 5.26 17.78 2.37
N VAL A 44 5.32 17.15 1.20
CA VAL A 44 4.80 17.71 -0.06
C VAL A 44 3.57 16.91 -0.47
N ALA A 45 2.41 17.58 -0.53
CA ALA A 45 1.16 16.93 -0.89
C ALA A 45 0.94 16.90 -2.40
N LEU A 46 0.41 15.79 -2.89
CA LEU A 46 -0.09 15.59 -4.24
C LEU A 46 -1.54 15.06 -4.15
N ALA A 47 -2.49 15.87 -4.55
CA ALA A 47 -3.89 15.45 -4.69
C ALA A 47 -4.15 15.00 -6.13
N GLY A 48 -4.45 13.70 -6.32
CA GLY A 48 -4.66 13.17 -7.67
C GLY A 48 -5.05 11.69 -7.65
N ASN A 49 -5.59 11.23 -8.78
CA ASN A 49 -5.90 9.81 -8.97
C ASN A 49 -4.67 9.08 -9.50
N LEU A 50 -4.08 8.23 -8.65
CA LEU A 50 -2.88 7.45 -9.01
C LEU A 50 -3.12 6.35 -10.06
N CYS A 51 -4.37 6.13 -10.49
CA CYS A 51 -4.66 5.31 -11.68
C CYS A 51 -4.34 6.04 -12.99
N GLU A 52 -4.10 7.35 -12.95
CA GLU A 52 -3.70 8.16 -14.10
C GLU A 52 -2.18 8.14 -14.22
N PRO A 53 -1.61 7.67 -15.37
CA PRO A 53 -0.16 7.56 -15.52
C PRO A 53 0.61 8.86 -15.27
N SER A 54 0.07 10.01 -15.71
CA SER A 54 0.71 11.30 -15.50
C SER A 54 0.77 11.71 -14.02
N VAL A 55 -0.25 11.40 -13.24
CA VAL A 55 -0.29 11.64 -11.80
C VAL A 55 0.66 10.71 -11.07
N MET A 56 0.72 9.45 -11.49
CA MET A 56 1.66 8.46 -10.95
C MET A 56 3.11 8.88 -11.22
N ASP A 57 3.44 9.31 -12.44
CA ASP A 57 4.77 9.79 -12.79
C ASP A 57 5.16 11.02 -11.94
N GLN A 58 4.26 11.97 -11.77
CA GLN A 58 4.48 13.12 -10.90
C GLN A 58 4.69 12.70 -9.42
N ALA A 59 3.93 11.70 -8.97
CA ALA A 59 4.07 11.18 -7.61
C ALA A 59 5.45 10.53 -7.38
N LEU A 60 6.01 9.88 -8.40
CA LEU A 60 7.24 9.08 -8.29
C LEU A 60 8.53 9.87 -8.61
N GLU A 61 8.42 11.07 -9.14
CA GLU A 61 9.59 11.88 -9.51
C GLU A 61 10.54 12.10 -8.33
N GLY A 62 11.78 11.59 -8.45
CA GLY A 62 12.83 11.71 -7.45
C GLY A 62 12.59 10.92 -6.15
N ILE A 63 11.65 9.96 -6.15
CA ILE A 63 11.35 9.08 -5.01
C ILE A 63 12.29 7.88 -4.98
N GLU A 64 12.78 7.54 -3.80
CA GLU A 64 13.64 6.38 -3.57
C GLU A 64 12.85 5.15 -3.08
N VAL A 65 11.82 5.39 -2.26
CA VAL A 65 11.01 4.34 -1.61
C VAL A 65 9.54 4.71 -1.68
N VAL A 66 8.68 3.74 -1.94
CA VAL A 66 7.23 3.91 -1.85
C VAL A 66 6.66 3.11 -0.70
N VAL A 67 5.76 3.74 0.06
CA VAL A 67 4.89 3.10 1.05
C VAL A 67 3.47 3.19 0.53
N HIS A 68 2.95 2.08 0.02
CA HIS A 68 1.69 2.04 -0.73
C HIS A 68 0.55 1.51 0.14
N TRP A 69 -0.26 2.43 0.68
CA TRP A 69 -1.47 2.12 1.45
C TRP A 69 -2.77 2.32 0.65
N ALA A 70 -2.70 3.02 -0.49
CA ALA A 70 -3.88 3.31 -1.29
C ALA A 70 -4.55 2.03 -1.80
N ALA A 71 -5.83 1.89 -1.55
CA ALA A 71 -6.68 0.82 -2.07
C ALA A 71 -8.15 1.13 -1.81
N SER A 72 -9.05 0.63 -2.66
CA SER A 72 -10.47 0.51 -2.34
C SER A 72 -10.70 -0.72 -1.47
N LEU A 73 -11.28 -0.49 -0.29
CA LEU A 73 -11.57 -1.53 0.71
C LEU A 73 -13.02 -1.99 0.58
N ASN A 74 -13.26 -3.29 0.77
CA ASN A 74 -14.62 -3.87 0.93
C ASN A 74 -15.66 -3.41 -0.09
N VAL A 75 -15.26 -3.24 -1.33
CA VAL A 75 -16.18 -2.85 -2.38
C VAL A 75 -16.74 -4.12 -3.02
N PRO A 76 -18.07 -4.32 -2.98
CA PRO A 76 -18.70 -5.45 -3.69
C PRO A 76 -18.61 -5.31 -5.21
N ASP A 77 -18.32 -4.11 -5.71
CA ASP A 77 -18.17 -3.82 -7.12
C ASP A 77 -16.79 -4.25 -7.62
N PHE A 78 -16.79 -5.29 -8.43
CA PHE A 78 -15.60 -5.83 -9.07
C PHE A 78 -14.86 -4.78 -9.94
N ASN A 79 -15.58 -3.93 -10.66
CA ASN A 79 -14.96 -2.92 -11.53
C ASN A 79 -14.18 -1.88 -10.73
N LEU A 80 -14.70 -1.46 -9.58
CA LEU A 80 -13.98 -0.54 -8.68
C LEU A 80 -12.70 -1.19 -8.13
N VAL A 81 -12.72 -2.48 -7.84
CA VAL A 81 -11.51 -3.20 -7.40
C VAL A 81 -10.51 -3.31 -8.53
N LEU A 82 -10.95 -3.60 -9.76
CA LEU A 82 -10.07 -3.65 -10.93
C LEU A 82 -9.36 -2.30 -11.16
N GLU A 83 -10.12 -1.21 -11.23
CA GLU A 83 -9.57 0.11 -11.49
C GLU A 83 -8.68 0.60 -10.34
N ASN A 84 -9.19 0.57 -9.12
CA ASN A 84 -8.52 1.22 -7.99
C ASN A 84 -7.44 0.35 -7.33
N ASN A 85 -7.46 -0.97 -7.52
CA ASN A 85 -6.46 -1.81 -6.87
C ASN A 85 -5.51 -2.47 -7.89
N HIS A 86 -6.05 -3.17 -8.92
CA HIS A 86 -5.17 -3.84 -9.86
C HIS A 86 -4.45 -2.86 -10.78
N ARG A 87 -5.19 -1.96 -11.44
CA ARG A 87 -4.62 -0.98 -12.37
C ARG A 87 -3.64 -0.06 -11.65
N MET A 88 -4.04 0.52 -10.52
CA MET A 88 -3.17 1.42 -9.75
C MET A 88 -1.85 0.75 -9.36
N VAL A 89 -1.87 -0.51 -8.94
CA VAL A 89 -0.65 -1.24 -8.56
C VAL A 89 0.22 -1.54 -9.78
N CYS A 90 -0.36 -1.83 -10.95
CA CYS A 90 0.39 -1.94 -12.20
C CYS A 90 1.08 -0.62 -12.56
N GLU A 91 0.36 0.51 -12.52
CA GLU A 91 0.93 1.84 -12.77
C GLU A 91 2.03 2.17 -11.77
N LEU A 92 1.85 1.80 -10.50
CA LEU A 92 2.87 2.01 -9.46
C LEU A 92 4.17 1.26 -9.77
N TYR A 93 4.12 -0.05 -10.06
CA TYR A 93 5.33 -0.82 -10.31
C TYR A 93 6.01 -0.42 -11.61
N GLU A 94 5.24 -0.14 -12.66
CA GLU A 94 5.78 0.30 -13.94
C GLU A 94 6.36 1.72 -13.84
N GLY A 95 5.67 2.63 -13.14
CA GLY A 95 6.20 3.95 -12.82
C GLY A 95 7.46 3.87 -11.95
N ALA A 96 7.47 3.02 -10.93
CA ALA A 96 8.64 2.79 -10.08
C ALA A 96 9.87 2.34 -10.89
N ARG A 97 9.66 1.47 -11.89
CA ARG A 97 10.72 1.04 -12.81
C ARG A 97 11.25 2.21 -13.65
N ARG A 98 10.36 3.05 -14.20
CA ARG A 98 10.74 4.23 -15.02
C ARG A 98 11.51 5.26 -14.21
N HIS A 99 11.12 5.48 -12.95
CA HIS A 99 11.70 6.51 -12.08
C HIS A 99 12.86 6.01 -11.19
N GLY A 100 13.26 4.75 -11.31
CA GLY A 100 14.38 4.19 -10.55
C GLY A 100 14.10 4.03 -9.05
N VAL A 101 12.83 3.84 -8.67
CA VAL A 101 12.46 3.55 -7.27
C VAL A 101 13.09 2.24 -6.85
N ARG A 102 13.76 2.26 -5.71
CA ARG A 102 14.50 1.12 -5.20
C ARG A 102 13.63 0.10 -4.48
N ARG A 103 12.62 0.57 -3.72
CA ARG A 103 11.81 -0.29 -2.85
C ARG A 103 10.37 0.15 -2.79
N ILE A 104 9.47 -0.85 -2.76
CA ILE A 104 8.04 -0.66 -2.51
C ILE A 104 7.65 -1.47 -1.27
N VAL A 105 7.06 -0.79 -0.27
CA VAL A 105 6.37 -1.42 0.85
C VAL A 105 4.89 -1.43 0.51
N TYR A 106 4.34 -2.61 0.28
CA TYR A 106 2.98 -2.82 -0.20
C TYR A 106 2.05 -3.29 0.92
N ALA A 107 0.89 -2.63 1.06
CA ALA A 107 -0.16 -3.11 1.96
C ALA A 107 -0.88 -4.31 1.35
N SER A 108 -0.46 -5.51 1.71
CA SER A 108 -1.24 -6.73 1.54
C SER A 108 -2.26 -6.88 2.68
N SER A 109 -2.95 -8.01 2.76
CA SER A 109 -4.04 -8.21 3.70
C SER A 109 -4.14 -9.67 4.15
N ASN A 110 -4.72 -9.89 5.33
CA ASN A 110 -5.19 -11.20 5.75
C ASN A 110 -6.27 -11.77 4.81
N HIS A 111 -7.01 -10.94 4.06
CA HIS A 111 -7.96 -11.38 3.02
C HIS A 111 -7.32 -12.15 1.86
N ALA A 112 -6.00 -12.06 1.68
CA ALA A 112 -5.26 -12.95 0.77
C ALA A 112 -5.29 -14.43 1.22
N PHE A 113 -5.68 -14.70 2.48
CA PHE A 113 -5.73 -16.00 3.15
C PHE A 113 -7.07 -16.26 3.85
N GLY A 114 -8.10 -15.47 3.57
CA GLY A 114 -9.36 -15.46 4.31
C GLY A 114 -10.18 -16.74 4.24
N LEU A 115 -9.90 -17.65 3.28
CA LEU A 115 -10.53 -18.98 3.21
C LEU A 115 -9.82 -20.07 4.01
N TYR A 116 -8.81 -19.74 4.79
CA TYR A 116 -8.28 -20.69 5.78
C TYR A 116 -9.17 -20.71 7.02
N GLU A 117 -9.26 -21.88 7.64
CA GLU A 117 -10.03 -22.04 8.88
C GLU A 117 -9.48 -21.13 9.99
N PRO A 118 -10.35 -20.51 10.80
CA PRO A 118 -9.94 -19.71 11.95
C PRO A 118 -9.00 -20.51 12.87
N GLY A 119 -7.95 -19.85 13.38
CA GLY A 119 -6.94 -20.50 14.22
C GLY A 119 -5.85 -21.24 13.45
N THR A 120 -5.92 -21.33 12.12
CA THR A 120 -4.84 -21.91 11.31
C THR A 120 -3.56 -21.09 11.42
N ARG A 121 -2.46 -21.72 11.85
CA ARG A 121 -1.15 -21.07 11.85
C ARG A 121 -0.55 -21.09 10.46
N LEU A 122 -0.58 -19.96 9.78
CA LEU A 122 -0.05 -19.82 8.43
C LEU A 122 1.46 -19.56 8.44
N ARG A 123 2.16 -20.21 7.52
CA ARG A 123 3.56 -19.91 7.19
C ARG A 123 3.61 -18.84 6.09
N LEU A 124 4.77 -18.21 5.94
CA LEU A 124 4.95 -17.17 4.90
C LEU A 124 4.79 -17.71 3.47
N ASP A 125 5.08 -19.00 3.28
CA ASP A 125 5.00 -19.73 2.01
C ASP A 125 3.67 -20.49 1.81
N ALA A 126 2.67 -20.25 2.70
CA ALA A 126 1.35 -20.85 2.55
C ALA A 126 0.70 -20.41 1.22
N PRO A 127 0.01 -21.31 0.50
CA PRO A 127 -0.73 -20.94 -0.71
C PRO A 127 -1.78 -19.88 -0.43
N TYR A 128 -1.96 -18.96 -1.39
CA TYR A 128 -3.03 -17.98 -1.27
C TYR A 128 -4.41 -18.63 -1.32
N ARG A 129 -5.33 -18.15 -0.48
CA ARG A 129 -6.73 -18.57 -0.41
C ARG A 129 -7.60 -17.35 -0.11
N ALA A 130 -7.66 -16.46 -1.09
CA ALA A 130 -8.39 -15.19 -0.95
C ALA A 130 -9.91 -15.42 -0.86
N ASP A 131 -10.58 -14.66 0.01
CA ASP A 131 -12.01 -14.74 0.31
C ASP A 131 -12.86 -13.69 -0.40
N THR A 132 -12.24 -12.69 -1.01
CA THR A 132 -12.91 -11.53 -1.62
C THR A 132 -12.17 -11.06 -2.86
N PHE A 133 -12.82 -10.24 -3.71
CA PHE A 133 -12.13 -9.53 -4.80
C PHE A 133 -11.02 -8.62 -4.27
N TYR A 134 -11.23 -8.00 -3.11
CA TYR A 134 -10.19 -7.24 -2.43
C TYR A 134 -9.00 -8.13 -2.05
N GLY A 135 -9.25 -9.30 -1.44
CA GLY A 135 -8.20 -10.28 -1.14
C GLY A 135 -7.42 -10.71 -2.39
N LEU A 136 -8.12 -10.99 -3.50
CA LEU A 136 -7.48 -11.29 -4.79
C LEU A 136 -6.63 -10.13 -5.30
N SER A 137 -7.08 -8.88 -5.14
CA SER A 137 -6.27 -7.72 -5.53
C SER A 137 -4.98 -7.61 -4.70
N LYS A 138 -4.99 -8.06 -3.47
CA LYS A 138 -3.80 -8.09 -2.62
C LYS A 138 -2.82 -9.19 -3.01
N VAL A 139 -3.32 -10.36 -3.38
CA VAL A 139 -2.52 -11.44 -4.00
C VAL A 139 -1.85 -10.95 -5.29
N TRP A 140 -2.62 -10.27 -6.15
CA TRP A 140 -2.09 -9.65 -7.38
C TRP A 140 -0.89 -8.75 -7.10
N GLY A 141 -1.00 -7.86 -6.12
CA GLY A 141 0.10 -6.94 -5.77
C GLY A 141 1.33 -7.64 -5.20
N GLU A 142 1.16 -8.71 -4.41
CA GLU A 142 2.28 -9.53 -3.92
C GLU A 142 3.01 -10.22 -5.08
N GLU A 143 2.28 -10.83 -6.03
CA GLU A 143 2.87 -11.51 -7.19
C GLU A 143 3.51 -10.53 -8.16
N LEU A 144 2.89 -9.36 -8.36
CA LEU A 144 3.47 -8.30 -9.16
C LEU A 144 4.80 -7.84 -8.55
N GLY A 145 4.87 -7.69 -7.24
CA GLY A 145 6.11 -7.37 -6.52
C GLY A 145 7.21 -8.41 -6.73
N ARG A 146 6.89 -9.71 -6.69
CA ARG A 146 7.85 -10.78 -6.98
C ARG A 146 8.37 -10.70 -8.41
N MET A 147 7.47 -10.45 -9.37
CA MET A 147 7.84 -10.30 -10.78
C MET A 147 8.79 -9.13 -10.99
N TYR A 148 8.49 -7.96 -10.40
CA TYR A 148 9.35 -6.77 -10.56
C TYR A 148 10.67 -6.90 -9.83
N TRP A 149 10.72 -7.59 -8.69
CA TRP A 149 11.99 -7.96 -8.06
C TRP A 149 12.84 -8.82 -8.98
N THR A 150 12.25 -9.89 -9.52
CA THR A 150 12.98 -10.84 -10.37
C THR A 150 13.49 -10.23 -11.68
N LYS A 151 12.66 -9.37 -12.30
CA LYS A 151 12.97 -8.79 -13.62
C LYS A 151 13.74 -7.49 -13.58
N HIS A 152 13.54 -6.70 -12.53
CA HIS A 152 13.99 -5.30 -12.49
C HIS A 152 14.74 -4.94 -11.20
N GLY A 153 14.85 -5.84 -10.23
CA GLY A 153 15.56 -5.60 -8.98
C GLY A 153 14.86 -4.64 -8.03
N ILE A 154 13.56 -4.33 -8.26
CA ILE A 154 12.79 -3.47 -7.35
C ILE A 154 12.42 -4.27 -6.12
N GLU A 155 12.98 -3.92 -4.96
CA GLU A 155 12.68 -4.58 -3.70
C GLU A 155 11.20 -4.41 -3.34
N SER A 156 10.50 -5.51 -3.08
CA SER A 156 9.09 -5.49 -2.69
C SER A 156 8.89 -6.16 -1.34
N VAL A 157 8.30 -5.43 -0.39
CA VAL A 157 7.95 -5.94 0.94
C VAL A 157 6.43 -5.88 1.09
N ALA A 158 5.77 -7.03 1.10
CA ALA A 158 4.33 -7.12 1.31
C ALA A 158 4.02 -7.29 2.80
N LEU A 159 3.28 -6.35 3.36
CA LEU A 159 2.78 -6.41 4.73
C LEU A 159 1.36 -6.99 4.72
N ARG A 160 1.20 -8.24 5.16
CA ARG A 160 -0.09 -8.92 5.30
C ARG A 160 -0.80 -8.42 6.54
N ILE A 161 -1.53 -7.32 6.41
CA ILE A 161 -2.11 -6.58 7.51
C ILE A 161 -3.43 -7.24 7.91
N GLY A 162 -3.60 -7.47 9.22
CA GLY A 162 -4.88 -7.85 9.82
C GLY A 162 -5.76 -6.62 10.08
N THR A 163 -6.35 -6.56 11.27
CA THR A 163 -7.15 -5.40 11.66
C THR A 163 -6.24 -4.29 12.20
N PHE A 164 -6.30 -3.11 11.58
CA PHE A 164 -5.64 -1.90 12.08
C PHE A 164 -6.69 -0.96 12.63
N MET A 165 -6.62 -0.66 13.92
CA MET A 165 -7.55 0.24 14.60
C MET A 165 -6.78 1.31 15.37
N ASP A 166 -7.29 2.55 15.36
CA ASP A 166 -6.81 3.64 16.22
C ASP A 166 -7.35 3.43 17.65
N LEU A 167 -6.94 2.35 18.30
CA LEU A 167 -7.23 2.14 19.71
C LEU A 167 -6.11 2.74 20.57
N PRO A 168 -6.45 3.38 21.71
CA PRO A 168 -5.44 3.64 22.73
C PRO A 168 -4.78 2.31 23.13
N PRO A 169 -3.52 2.28 23.55
CA PRO A 169 -2.82 1.07 23.91
C PRO A 169 -3.56 0.35 25.04
N ARG A 170 -4.50 -0.52 24.71
CA ARG A 170 -5.09 -1.51 25.60
C ARG A 170 -4.19 -2.72 25.59
N ASN A 171 -3.99 -3.32 26.75
CA ASN A 171 -3.15 -4.48 26.95
C ASN A 171 -3.37 -5.53 25.86
N VAL A 172 -2.30 -5.87 25.13
CA VAL A 172 -2.27 -6.86 24.05
C VAL A 172 -2.77 -8.25 24.51
N ARG A 173 -3.00 -8.45 25.80
CA ARG A 173 -3.51 -9.69 26.39
C ARG A 173 -5.02 -9.95 26.20
N GLU A 174 -5.77 -8.97 25.67
CA GLU A 174 -7.23 -9.10 25.47
C GLU A 174 -7.63 -9.45 24.03
N LEU A 175 -6.66 -9.65 23.13
CA LEU A 175 -6.88 -9.97 21.71
C LEU A 175 -6.36 -11.36 21.31
N SER A 176 -6.08 -12.22 22.28
CA SER A 176 -5.66 -13.62 22.04
C SER A 176 -6.80 -14.60 22.27
#